data_69e408130e1f8d3c1a14ec5161798208
#
_entry.id   69e408130e1f8d3c1a14ec5161798208
#
_cell.length_a   1.000
_cell.length_b   1.000
_cell.length_c   1.000
_cell.angle_alpha   90.00
_cell.angle_beta   90.00
_cell.angle_gamma   90.00
#
_symmetry.space_group_name_H-M   'P 1'
#
loop_
_entity.id
_entity.type
_entity.pdbx_description
1 polymer ?
#
loop_
_entity_poly.entity_id
_entity_poly.type
_entity_poly.pdbx_seq_one_letter_code
_entity_poly.pdbx_strand_id
1 'polypeptide(L)'
;MFKSMDIGIDLGTANILVYVKGKGVVLKEPSVVAIDKVRNKVLAVGDDAREMLGRAPGSIVAIRPLKEGVIANYTVTQKLLAYVIEKVAGKSLFFKPRVMTCVPIGITSVEKRAVMEATTQGGASKTYLIEEPLAAALGAGIDISVPRGNMVVDIGGGTTDIAVLSLGGIVVDSSIRIGGDHFDEAIVRHVKKVHNVLIGERTAEEIKMNVATVITDGRHESITVRGRDMVTGLPTTFSVSSEDCRVALEDSVASLIATVRGVLEKCPPELAADIVDNGIYLTGGGALLDGLAEIMQRETGITTHIADDPLEC
;
A
#
# COMPACT_ATOMS: atom_id res chain seq x y z
N MET A 1 -23.45 26.76 14.58
CA MET A 1 -22.00 26.67 14.33
C MET A 1 -21.81 25.50 13.35
N PHE A 2 -21.56 25.76 12.07
CA PHE A 2 -21.37 24.70 11.10
C PHE A 2 -20.03 23.99 11.38
N LYS A 3 -20.09 22.72 11.75
CA LYS A 3 -18.92 21.92 12.09
C LYS A 3 -18.18 21.58 10.79
N SER A 4 -16.95 22.06 10.63
CA SER A 4 -16.07 21.63 9.53
C SER A 4 -15.91 20.12 9.60
N MET A 5 -16.04 19.44 8.46
CA MET A 5 -15.80 18.00 8.36
C MET A 5 -14.29 17.76 8.40
N ASP A 6 -13.84 16.80 9.22
CA ASP A 6 -12.46 16.36 9.29
C ASP A 6 -12.35 15.00 8.58
N ILE A 7 -11.46 14.93 7.60
CA ILE A 7 -11.26 13.77 6.73
C ILE A 7 -9.78 13.35 6.83
N GLY A 8 -9.53 12.06 7.04
CA GLY A 8 -8.24 11.41 6.79
C GLY A 8 -8.28 10.75 5.41
N ILE A 9 -7.22 10.91 4.64
CA ILE A 9 -7.03 10.22 3.36
C ILE A 9 -5.71 9.48 3.41
N ASP A 10 -5.78 8.15 3.31
CA ASP A 10 -4.63 7.37 2.91
C ASP A 10 -4.58 7.36 1.38
N LEU A 11 -3.55 7.98 0.83
CA LEU A 11 -3.33 8.09 -0.61
C LEU A 11 -2.34 7.01 -1.05
N GLY A 12 -2.74 5.76 -0.91
CA GLY A 12 -1.88 4.63 -1.21
C GLY A 12 -1.69 4.35 -2.72
N THR A 13 -0.59 3.68 -3.05
CA THR A 13 -0.27 3.30 -4.44
C THR A 13 -1.32 2.34 -5.03
N ALA A 14 -1.79 1.38 -4.24
CA ALA A 14 -2.77 0.37 -4.68
C ALA A 14 -4.21 0.81 -4.43
N ASN A 15 -4.50 1.34 -3.24
CA ASN A 15 -5.84 1.72 -2.80
C ASN A 15 -5.80 3.11 -2.16
N ILE A 16 -6.93 3.81 -2.24
CA ILE A 16 -7.20 5.03 -1.49
C ILE A 16 -8.28 4.73 -0.45
N LEU A 17 -8.01 5.11 0.80
CA LEU A 17 -8.96 5.02 1.90
C LEU A 17 -9.34 6.40 2.39
N VAL A 18 -10.59 6.55 2.80
CA VAL A 18 -11.08 7.79 3.39
C VAL A 18 -11.78 7.53 4.71
N TYR A 19 -11.22 8.11 5.74
CA TYR A 19 -11.78 8.14 7.09
C TYR A 19 -12.48 9.47 7.35
N VAL A 20 -13.64 9.44 7.95
CA VAL A 20 -14.35 10.65 8.42
C VAL A 20 -14.48 10.61 9.94
N LYS A 21 -14.05 11.67 10.60
CA LYS A 21 -14.14 11.77 12.06
C LYS A 21 -15.55 11.52 12.58
N GLY A 22 -15.69 10.48 13.40
CA GLY A 22 -16.97 10.06 13.99
C GLY A 22 -17.83 9.14 13.11
N LYS A 23 -17.33 8.73 11.93
CA LYS A 23 -18.00 7.75 11.05
C LYS A 23 -17.12 6.54 10.71
N GLY A 24 -15.79 6.62 10.96
CA GLY A 24 -14.86 5.57 10.56
C GLY A 24 -14.45 5.66 9.08
N VAL A 25 -13.98 4.54 8.52
CA VAL A 25 -13.66 4.41 7.10
C VAL A 25 -14.97 4.40 6.31
N VAL A 26 -15.12 5.35 5.39
CA VAL A 26 -16.34 5.57 4.60
C VAL A 26 -16.15 5.30 3.12
N LEU A 27 -14.91 5.16 2.67
CA LEU A 27 -14.57 4.86 1.28
C LEU A 27 -13.26 4.08 1.21
N LYS A 28 -13.27 3.04 0.37
CA LYS A 28 -12.11 2.25 0.02
C LYS A 28 -12.21 1.90 -1.46
N GLU A 29 -11.30 2.39 -2.25
CA GLU A 29 -11.28 2.17 -3.70
C GLU A 29 -9.86 1.98 -4.22
N PRO A 30 -9.68 1.24 -5.33
CA PRO A 30 -8.39 1.19 -6.02
C PRO A 30 -7.92 2.59 -6.46
N SER A 31 -6.64 2.87 -6.30
CA SER A 31 -6.00 4.12 -6.78
C SER A 31 -5.80 4.08 -8.29
N VAL A 32 -6.90 3.94 -9.04
CA VAL A 32 -6.90 3.85 -10.50
C VAL A 32 -7.84 4.89 -11.09
N VAL A 33 -7.40 5.53 -12.17
CA VAL A 33 -8.20 6.52 -12.92
C VAL A 33 -8.15 6.18 -14.41
N ALA A 34 -9.31 6.07 -15.05
CA ALA A 34 -9.43 5.93 -16.49
C ALA A 34 -9.71 7.29 -17.13
N ILE A 35 -8.94 7.63 -18.16
CA ILE A 35 -8.98 8.93 -18.84
C ILE A 35 -9.14 8.73 -20.34
N ASP A 36 -10.06 9.48 -20.94
CA ASP A 36 -10.08 9.72 -22.39
C ASP A 36 -8.94 10.68 -22.75
N LYS A 37 -7.94 10.17 -23.48
CA LYS A 37 -6.76 10.97 -23.88
C LYS A 37 -7.11 12.11 -24.83
N VAL A 38 -8.13 11.94 -25.66
CA VAL A 38 -8.52 12.93 -26.68
C VAL A 38 -9.24 14.09 -26.05
N ARG A 39 -10.14 13.79 -25.10
CA ARG A 39 -10.97 14.80 -24.42
C ARG A 39 -10.36 15.27 -23.10
N ASN A 40 -9.28 14.65 -22.64
CA ASN A 40 -8.67 14.85 -21.30
C ASN A 40 -9.70 14.78 -20.14
N LYS A 41 -10.67 13.86 -20.26
CA LYS A 41 -11.77 13.70 -19.32
C LYS A 41 -11.63 12.41 -18.54
N VAL A 42 -11.87 12.48 -17.22
CA VAL A 42 -12.01 11.26 -16.38
C VAL A 42 -13.28 10.53 -16.81
N LEU A 43 -13.13 9.24 -17.09
CA LEU A 43 -14.21 8.32 -17.46
C LEU A 43 -14.66 7.49 -16.27
N ALA A 44 -13.71 7.00 -15.47
CA ALA A 44 -13.96 6.16 -14.30
C ALA A 44 -12.86 6.36 -13.27
N VAL A 45 -13.16 6.02 -12.02
CA VAL A 45 -12.24 6.03 -10.88
C VAL A 45 -12.52 4.77 -10.04
N GLY A 46 -11.51 4.26 -9.35
CA GLY A 46 -11.68 3.12 -8.46
C GLY A 46 -11.88 1.81 -9.21
N ASP A 47 -12.82 0.98 -8.76
CA ASP A 47 -13.08 -0.36 -9.31
C ASP A 47 -13.42 -0.33 -10.80
N ASP A 48 -14.29 0.58 -11.23
CA ASP A 48 -14.66 0.71 -12.65
C ASP A 48 -13.42 1.01 -13.53
N ALA A 49 -12.49 1.83 -13.04
CA ALA A 49 -11.25 2.13 -13.74
C ALA A 49 -10.27 0.95 -13.71
N ARG A 50 -10.23 0.19 -12.60
CA ARG A 50 -9.40 -1.02 -12.44
C ARG A 50 -9.78 -2.11 -13.46
N GLU A 51 -11.07 -2.25 -13.76
CA GLU A 51 -11.51 -3.19 -14.79
C GLU A 51 -10.99 -2.86 -16.19
N MET A 52 -10.65 -1.59 -16.43
CA MET A 52 -10.12 -1.11 -17.72
C MET A 52 -8.60 -1.30 -17.85
N LEU A 53 -7.88 -1.61 -16.76
CA LEU A 53 -6.44 -1.86 -16.82
C LEU A 53 -6.10 -3.00 -17.78
N GLY A 54 -5.21 -2.72 -18.73
CA GLY A 54 -4.78 -3.69 -19.75
C GLY A 54 -5.86 -4.11 -20.79
N ARG A 55 -7.06 -3.49 -20.73
CA ARG A 55 -8.20 -3.85 -21.61
C ARG A 55 -8.76 -2.67 -22.40
N ALA A 56 -8.37 -1.45 -22.07
CA ALA A 56 -8.89 -0.24 -22.70
C ALA A 56 -8.33 -0.06 -24.13
N PRO A 57 -9.14 0.45 -25.09
CA PRO A 57 -8.65 0.81 -26.42
C PRO A 57 -7.67 1.99 -26.33
N GLY A 58 -6.85 2.19 -27.38
CA GLY A 58 -5.75 3.17 -27.36
C GLY A 58 -6.12 4.64 -27.06
N SER A 59 -7.40 5.00 -27.23
CA SER A 59 -7.93 6.33 -26.87
C SER A 59 -8.21 6.50 -25.38
N ILE A 60 -8.32 5.40 -24.62
CA ILE A 60 -8.56 5.38 -23.18
C ILE A 60 -7.32 4.83 -22.50
N VAL A 61 -6.93 5.45 -21.39
CA VAL A 61 -5.86 4.93 -20.54
C VAL A 61 -6.35 4.84 -19.10
N ALA A 62 -6.25 3.64 -18.53
CA ALA A 62 -6.40 3.43 -17.10
C ALA A 62 -4.99 3.42 -16.49
N ILE A 63 -4.74 4.27 -15.50
CA ILE A 63 -3.44 4.43 -14.85
C ILE A 63 -3.57 4.52 -13.35
N ARG A 64 -2.53 4.07 -12.65
CA ARG A 64 -2.30 4.37 -11.24
C ARG A 64 -1.56 5.70 -11.14
N PRO A 65 -2.14 6.74 -10.53
CA PRO A 65 -1.52 8.07 -10.46
C PRO A 65 -0.36 8.15 -9.48
N LEU A 66 -0.25 7.17 -8.57
CA LEU A 66 0.87 7.00 -7.66
C LEU A 66 1.71 5.78 -8.05
N LYS A 67 2.99 5.85 -7.79
CA LYS A 67 3.94 4.76 -7.97
C LYS A 67 4.97 4.82 -6.84
N GLU A 68 5.23 3.68 -6.19
CA GLU A 68 6.22 3.59 -5.12
C GLU A 68 6.04 4.67 -4.04
N GLY A 69 4.78 4.91 -3.62
CA GLY A 69 4.42 5.88 -2.58
C GLY A 69 4.45 7.35 -3.01
N VAL A 70 4.81 7.68 -4.25
CA VAL A 70 4.91 9.06 -4.72
C VAL A 70 4.00 9.36 -5.90
N ILE A 71 3.69 10.65 -6.10
CA ILE A 71 2.87 11.12 -7.21
C ILE A 71 3.63 10.94 -8.53
N ALA A 72 3.20 9.98 -9.36
CA ALA A 72 3.71 9.76 -10.70
C ALA A 72 3.02 10.66 -11.73
N ASN A 73 1.76 11.04 -11.49
CA ASN A 73 1.01 11.95 -12.36
C ASN A 73 0.16 12.93 -11.54
N TYR A 74 0.67 14.16 -11.40
CA TYR A 74 0.05 15.21 -10.58
C TYR A 74 -1.40 15.51 -10.97
N THR A 75 -1.65 15.74 -12.27
CA THR A 75 -2.99 16.09 -12.76
C THR A 75 -4.03 14.99 -12.47
N VAL A 76 -3.61 13.73 -12.59
CA VAL A 76 -4.50 12.59 -12.35
C VAL A 76 -4.72 12.38 -10.86
N THR A 77 -3.66 12.55 -10.04
CA THR A 77 -3.78 12.51 -8.57
C THR A 77 -4.73 13.59 -8.06
N GLN A 78 -4.61 14.81 -8.57
CA GLN A 78 -5.53 15.90 -8.24
C GLN A 78 -6.99 15.55 -8.59
N LYS A 79 -7.23 14.95 -9.76
CA LYS A 79 -8.57 14.51 -10.17
C LYS A 79 -9.11 13.39 -9.28
N LEU A 80 -8.25 12.44 -8.88
CA LEU A 80 -8.60 11.38 -7.94
C LEU A 80 -9.01 11.98 -6.58
N LEU A 81 -8.19 12.86 -6.02
CA LEU A 81 -8.49 13.54 -4.76
C LEU A 81 -9.77 14.36 -4.82
N ALA A 82 -9.99 15.10 -5.93
CA ALA A 82 -11.22 15.85 -6.12
C ALA A 82 -12.46 14.94 -6.15
N TYR A 83 -12.38 13.82 -6.86
CA TYR A 83 -13.45 12.83 -6.91
C TYR A 83 -13.76 12.27 -5.51
N VAL A 84 -12.73 11.87 -4.78
CA VAL A 84 -12.88 11.25 -3.46
C VAL A 84 -13.42 12.23 -2.43
N ILE A 85 -12.88 13.46 -2.39
CA ILE A 85 -13.36 14.52 -1.48
C ILE A 85 -14.82 14.87 -1.82
N GLU A 86 -15.17 15.02 -3.10
CA GLU A 86 -16.54 15.30 -3.52
C GLU A 86 -17.50 14.17 -3.16
N LYS A 87 -17.08 12.91 -3.33
CA LYS A 87 -17.89 11.72 -3.01
C LYS A 87 -18.24 11.63 -1.52
N VAL A 88 -17.31 12.05 -0.66
CA VAL A 88 -17.45 11.96 0.81
C VAL A 88 -18.05 13.23 1.42
N ALA A 89 -17.62 14.41 1.00
CA ALA A 89 -18.06 15.70 1.55
C ALA A 89 -19.25 16.32 0.79
N GLY A 90 -19.57 15.83 -0.41
CA GLY A 90 -20.58 16.39 -1.30
C GLY A 90 -20.09 17.66 -2.04
N LYS A 91 -20.86 18.07 -3.04
CA LYS A 91 -20.61 19.32 -3.79
C LYS A 91 -21.06 20.52 -2.98
N SER A 92 -20.15 21.13 -2.22
CA SER A 92 -20.44 22.37 -1.51
C SER A 92 -19.38 23.43 -1.80
N LEU A 93 -19.86 24.61 -2.23
CA LEU A 93 -19.00 25.79 -2.42
C LEU A 93 -18.64 26.47 -1.09
N PHE A 94 -19.44 26.24 -0.04
CA PHE A 94 -19.35 26.97 1.23
C PHE A 94 -18.70 26.14 2.36
N PHE A 95 -18.73 24.80 2.26
CA PHE A 95 -18.28 23.90 3.33
C PHE A 95 -17.25 22.92 2.79
N LYS A 96 -15.99 23.35 2.77
CA LYS A 96 -14.87 22.49 2.39
C LYS A 96 -14.31 21.79 3.63
N PRO A 97 -13.96 20.49 3.55
CA PRO A 97 -13.39 19.74 4.66
C PRO A 97 -11.95 20.17 4.98
N ARG A 98 -11.52 19.92 6.22
CA ARG A 98 -10.09 19.84 6.54
C ARG A 98 -9.64 18.42 6.25
N VAL A 99 -8.51 18.28 5.57
CA VAL A 99 -8.01 16.96 5.13
C VAL A 99 -6.63 16.73 5.71
N MET A 100 -6.41 15.56 6.31
CA MET A 100 -5.11 15.01 6.65
C MET A 100 -4.80 13.91 5.66
N THR A 101 -3.62 13.96 5.02
CA THR A 101 -3.20 12.96 4.03
C THR A 101 -1.96 12.25 4.53
N CYS A 102 -1.96 10.91 4.46
CA CYS A 102 -0.79 10.10 4.77
C CYS A 102 0.28 10.27 3.69
N VAL A 103 1.52 10.16 4.10
CA VAL A 103 2.69 10.21 3.22
C VAL A 103 3.76 9.24 3.71
N PRO A 104 4.48 8.55 2.81
CA PRO A 104 5.59 7.68 3.19
C PRO A 104 6.69 8.43 3.93
N ILE A 105 7.48 7.70 4.70
CA ILE A 105 8.71 8.22 5.29
C ILE A 105 9.72 8.53 4.19
N GLY A 106 10.52 9.56 4.41
CA GLY A 106 11.64 9.88 3.51
C GLY A 106 11.28 10.55 2.20
N ILE A 107 10.01 10.89 1.96
CA ILE A 107 9.65 11.71 0.80
C ILE A 107 10.26 13.10 0.88
N THR A 108 10.64 13.63 -0.28
CA THR A 108 11.25 14.94 -0.41
C THR A 108 10.28 16.07 -0.06
N SER A 109 10.82 17.25 0.27
CA SER A 109 10.01 18.46 0.48
C SER A 109 9.17 18.84 -0.74
N VAL A 110 9.64 18.53 -1.95
CA VAL A 110 8.92 18.76 -3.20
C VAL A 110 7.73 17.83 -3.31
N GLU A 111 7.88 16.55 -2.98
CA GLU A 111 6.79 15.56 -2.98
C GLU A 111 5.75 15.88 -1.90
N LYS A 112 6.18 16.22 -0.65
CA LYS A 112 5.27 16.70 0.41
C LYS A 112 4.42 17.87 -0.08
N ARG A 113 5.05 18.85 -0.73
CA ARG A 113 4.37 20.02 -1.28
C ARG A 113 3.38 19.63 -2.39
N ALA A 114 3.77 18.72 -3.28
CA ALA A 114 2.89 18.23 -4.35
C ALA A 114 1.62 17.57 -3.79
N VAL A 115 1.73 16.74 -2.75
CA VAL A 115 0.57 16.12 -2.07
C VAL A 115 -0.32 17.19 -1.44
N MET A 116 0.25 18.17 -0.72
CA MET A 116 -0.49 19.27 -0.11
C MET A 116 -1.26 20.10 -1.15
N GLU A 117 -0.60 20.46 -2.25
CA GLU A 117 -1.19 21.25 -3.32
C GLU A 117 -2.29 20.46 -4.05
N ALA A 118 -2.05 19.19 -4.38
CA ALA A 118 -3.05 18.32 -5.02
C ALA A 118 -4.30 18.16 -4.15
N THR A 119 -4.13 17.95 -2.85
CA THR A 119 -5.24 17.82 -1.89
C THR A 119 -6.03 19.13 -1.74
N THR A 120 -5.32 20.26 -1.63
CA THR A 120 -5.95 21.58 -1.51
C THR A 120 -6.73 21.92 -2.79
N GLN A 121 -6.15 21.69 -3.96
CA GLN A 121 -6.79 21.90 -5.26
C GLN A 121 -7.91 20.87 -5.51
N GLY A 122 -7.83 19.70 -4.90
CA GLY A 122 -8.89 18.68 -4.91
C GLY A 122 -10.13 19.05 -4.09
N GLY A 123 -10.07 20.13 -3.30
CA GLY A 123 -11.26 20.66 -2.60
C GLY A 123 -11.13 20.81 -1.09
N ALA A 124 -9.98 20.51 -0.49
CA ALA A 124 -9.74 20.74 0.94
C ALA A 124 -9.69 22.23 1.28
N SER A 125 -10.20 22.60 2.46
CA SER A 125 -10.07 23.97 3.00
C SER A 125 -8.71 24.19 3.67
N LYS A 126 -8.19 23.13 4.30
CA LYS A 126 -6.85 23.04 4.88
C LYS A 126 -6.35 21.62 4.70
N THR A 127 -5.07 21.48 4.38
CA THR A 127 -4.39 20.19 4.23
C THR A 127 -3.30 20.05 5.28
N TYR A 128 -3.23 18.88 5.88
CA TYR A 128 -2.19 18.46 6.82
C TYR A 128 -1.58 17.16 6.30
N LEU A 129 -0.35 16.90 6.66
CA LEU A 129 0.33 15.63 6.36
C LEU A 129 0.63 14.88 7.66
N ILE A 130 0.60 13.56 7.58
CA ILE A 130 1.04 12.63 8.63
C ILE A 130 1.89 11.54 7.96
N GLU A 131 2.98 11.11 8.59
CA GLU A 131 3.75 9.98 8.11
C GLU A 131 2.97 8.67 8.28
N GLU A 132 3.02 7.79 7.25
CA GLU A 132 2.27 6.52 7.19
C GLU A 132 2.41 5.66 8.45
N PRO A 133 3.61 5.40 9.03
CA PRO A 133 3.70 4.57 10.23
C PRO A 133 3.06 5.18 11.48
N LEU A 134 2.99 6.52 11.58
CA LEU A 134 2.25 7.17 12.67
C LEU A 134 0.75 6.95 12.52
N ALA A 135 0.24 7.09 11.28
CA ALA A 135 -1.16 6.84 10.98
C ALA A 135 -1.50 5.37 11.21
N ALA A 136 -0.66 4.45 10.72
CA ALA A 136 -0.82 3.01 10.88
C ALA A 136 -0.84 2.59 12.36
N ALA A 137 0.07 3.13 13.19
CA ALA A 137 0.08 2.86 14.63
C ALA A 137 -1.23 3.31 15.30
N LEU A 138 -1.72 4.50 14.95
CA LEU A 138 -3.00 5.02 15.47
C LEU A 138 -4.18 4.17 15.01
N GLY A 139 -4.19 3.73 13.74
CA GLY A 139 -5.20 2.84 13.18
C GLY A 139 -5.21 1.47 13.85
N ALA A 140 -4.03 0.91 14.13
CA ALA A 140 -3.87 -0.35 14.86
C ALA A 140 -4.16 -0.24 16.37
N GLY A 141 -4.52 0.95 16.87
CA GLY A 141 -4.84 1.18 18.28
C GLY A 141 -3.61 1.13 19.22
N ILE A 142 -2.41 1.32 18.68
CA ILE A 142 -1.17 1.33 19.47
C ILE A 142 -1.05 2.67 20.19
N ASP A 143 -0.88 2.63 21.51
CA ASP A 143 -0.64 3.85 22.31
C ASP A 143 0.82 4.31 22.17
N ILE A 144 1.05 5.20 21.22
CA ILE A 144 2.35 5.81 20.97
C ILE A 144 2.64 7.03 21.87
N SER A 145 1.70 7.46 22.71
CA SER A 145 1.85 8.67 23.55
C SER A 145 2.76 8.47 24.77
N VAL A 146 2.96 7.24 25.17
CA VAL A 146 3.79 6.85 26.33
C VAL A 146 5.28 6.71 25.94
N PRO A 147 6.22 6.83 26.91
CA PRO A 147 7.65 6.64 26.68
C PRO A 147 8.00 5.14 26.57
N ARG A 148 7.45 4.47 25.57
CA ARG A 148 7.71 3.06 25.25
C ARG A 148 7.98 2.90 23.77
N GLY A 149 8.88 1.96 23.43
CA GLY A 149 9.18 1.58 22.06
C GLY A 149 8.06 0.74 21.46
N ASN A 150 7.51 1.18 20.32
CA ASN A 150 6.57 0.42 19.51
C ASN A 150 7.12 0.37 18.09
N MET A 151 7.21 -0.82 17.51
CA MET A 151 7.68 -0.99 16.13
C MET A 151 6.53 -1.33 15.21
N VAL A 152 6.38 -0.54 14.15
CA VAL A 152 5.40 -0.74 13.10
C VAL A 152 6.09 -0.96 11.77
N VAL A 153 5.62 -1.93 11.01
CA VAL A 153 6.04 -2.25 9.65
C VAL A 153 4.79 -2.17 8.77
N ASP A 154 4.64 -1.08 8.08
CA ASP A 154 3.52 -0.83 7.17
C ASP A 154 3.89 -1.25 5.75
N ILE A 155 3.26 -2.33 5.25
CA ILE A 155 3.57 -2.94 3.96
C ILE A 155 2.44 -2.58 2.99
N GLY A 156 2.59 -1.45 2.34
CA GLY A 156 1.64 -0.93 1.36
C GLY A 156 1.73 -1.60 -0.01
N GLY A 157 1.09 -0.98 -1.01
CA GLY A 157 1.18 -1.43 -2.40
C GLY A 157 2.54 -1.12 -3.03
N GLY A 158 3.08 0.08 -2.81
CA GLY A 158 4.31 0.57 -3.46
C GLY A 158 5.53 0.62 -2.55
N THR A 159 5.35 0.75 -1.24
CA THR A 159 6.40 0.93 -0.24
C THR A 159 6.18 0.02 0.96
N THR A 160 7.25 -0.18 1.71
CA THR A 160 7.20 -0.63 3.10
C THR A 160 7.88 0.42 3.96
N ASP A 161 7.13 0.96 4.90
CA ASP A 161 7.56 1.97 5.86
C ASP A 161 7.70 1.34 7.25
N ILE A 162 8.90 1.45 7.82
CA ILE A 162 9.29 0.79 9.06
C ILE A 162 9.67 1.88 10.06
N ALA A 163 9.05 1.90 11.23
CA ALA A 163 9.36 2.90 12.23
C ALA A 163 9.30 2.35 13.67
N VAL A 164 10.20 2.86 14.49
CA VAL A 164 10.11 2.78 15.95
C VAL A 164 9.52 4.08 16.47
N LEU A 165 8.41 3.97 17.18
CA LEU A 165 7.59 5.08 17.66
C LEU A 165 7.64 5.16 19.18
N SER A 166 7.75 6.38 19.71
CA SER A 166 7.67 6.68 21.15
C SER A 166 7.29 8.13 21.36
N LEU A 167 6.55 8.45 22.41
CA LEU A 167 6.14 9.82 22.79
C LEU A 167 5.48 10.59 21.64
N GLY A 168 4.68 9.90 20.83
CA GLY A 168 3.96 10.48 19.70
C GLY A 168 4.81 10.84 18.48
N GLY A 169 6.07 10.37 18.43
CA GLY A 169 7.00 10.66 17.32
C GLY A 169 7.75 9.44 16.82
N ILE A 170 8.38 9.61 15.65
CA ILE A 170 9.27 8.62 15.06
C ILE A 170 10.67 8.81 15.65
N VAL A 171 11.26 7.73 16.18
CA VAL A 171 12.61 7.74 16.77
C VAL A 171 13.65 7.20 15.78
N VAL A 172 13.33 6.08 15.14
CA VAL A 172 14.15 5.47 14.08
C VAL A 172 13.21 5.01 12.99
N ASP A 173 13.64 5.17 11.75
CA ASP A 173 12.84 4.78 10.61
C ASP A 173 13.67 4.28 9.43
N SER A 174 13.00 3.62 8.52
CA SER A 174 13.48 3.30 7.18
C SER A 174 12.29 3.07 6.25
N SER A 175 12.44 3.44 4.98
CA SER A 175 11.47 3.15 3.94
C SER A 175 12.14 2.46 2.77
N ILE A 176 11.48 1.43 2.21
CA ILE A 176 11.94 0.74 1.00
C ILE A 176 10.82 0.68 -0.02
N ARG A 177 11.19 0.68 -1.30
CA ARG A 177 10.25 0.57 -2.43
C ARG A 177 9.94 -0.89 -2.75
N ILE A 178 9.57 -1.63 -1.72
CA ILE A 178 9.08 -3.01 -1.80
C ILE A 178 7.71 -3.03 -1.16
N GLY A 179 6.71 -3.50 -1.89
CA GLY A 179 5.34 -3.61 -1.44
C GLY A 179 4.58 -4.59 -2.32
N GLY A 180 3.26 -4.56 -2.27
CA GLY A 180 2.39 -5.48 -3.00
C GLY A 180 2.65 -5.53 -4.51
N ASP A 181 2.87 -4.37 -5.14
CA ASP A 181 3.16 -4.26 -6.57
C ASP A 181 4.51 -4.92 -6.93
N HIS A 182 5.50 -4.79 -6.05
CA HIS A 182 6.80 -5.43 -6.23
C HIS A 182 6.71 -6.97 -6.15
N PHE A 183 5.86 -7.47 -5.25
CA PHE A 183 5.56 -8.91 -5.17
C PHE A 183 4.87 -9.41 -6.45
N ASP A 184 3.91 -8.64 -6.98
CA ASP A 184 3.24 -8.97 -8.24
C ASP A 184 4.23 -9.02 -9.41
N GLU A 185 5.14 -8.03 -9.51
CA GLU A 185 6.21 -8.02 -10.52
C GLU A 185 7.15 -9.21 -10.37
N ALA A 186 7.48 -9.62 -9.14
CA ALA A 186 8.31 -10.79 -8.89
C ALA A 186 7.64 -12.08 -9.39
N ILE A 187 6.33 -12.23 -9.15
CA ILE A 187 5.53 -13.34 -9.66
C ILE A 187 5.48 -13.33 -11.20
N VAL A 188 5.25 -12.17 -11.83
CA VAL A 188 5.29 -12.02 -13.29
C VAL A 188 6.63 -12.48 -13.87
N ARG A 189 7.75 -12.04 -13.26
CA ARG A 189 9.10 -12.43 -13.69
C ARG A 189 9.33 -13.93 -13.54
N HIS A 190 8.89 -14.52 -12.43
CA HIS A 190 9.04 -15.96 -12.16
C HIS A 190 8.23 -16.79 -13.15
N VAL A 191 6.95 -16.47 -13.36
CA VAL A 191 6.07 -17.15 -14.31
C VAL A 191 6.65 -17.07 -15.73
N LYS A 192 7.15 -15.90 -16.12
CA LYS A 192 7.83 -15.75 -17.41
C LYS A 192 9.05 -16.67 -17.54
N LYS A 193 9.84 -16.80 -16.49
CA LYS A 193 11.10 -17.57 -16.48
C LYS A 193 10.86 -19.07 -16.44
N VAL A 194 9.91 -19.53 -15.62
CA VAL A 194 9.69 -20.96 -15.35
C VAL A 194 8.66 -21.56 -16.32
N HIS A 195 7.55 -20.87 -16.54
CA HIS A 195 6.44 -21.37 -17.34
C HIS A 195 6.48 -20.88 -18.81
N ASN A 196 7.39 -19.93 -19.12
CA ASN A 196 7.50 -19.32 -20.44
C ASN A 196 6.19 -18.66 -20.91
N VAL A 197 5.43 -18.10 -19.96
CA VAL A 197 4.11 -17.48 -20.17
C VAL A 197 4.14 -16.03 -19.68
N LEU A 198 3.53 -15.12 -20.44
CA LEU A 198 3.29 -13.74 -20.03
C LEU A 198 1.92 -13.64 -19.37
N ILE A 199 1.88 -13.10 -18.16
CA ILE A 199 0.67 -12.74 -17.42
C ILE A 199 0.63 -11.23 -17.19
N GLY A 200 -0.57 -10.68 -16.96
CA GLY A 200 -0.76 -9.29 -16.57
C GLY A 200 -0.69 -9.09 -15.06
N GLU A 201 -0.52 -7.83 -14.62
CA GLU A 201 -0.46 -7.45 -13.19
C GLU A 201 -1.66 -7.99 -12.40
N ARG A 202 -2.88 -7.88 -12.93
CA ARG A 202 -4.08 -8.37 -12.26
C ARG A 202 -4.03 -9.89 -12.01
N THR A 203 -3.50 -10.66 -12.96
CA THR A 203 -3.35 -12.11 -12.78
C THR A 203 -2.28 -12.43 -11.74
N ALA A 204 -1.20 -11.65 -11.68
CA ALA A 204 -0.17 -11.80 -10.65
C ALA A 204 -0.70 -11.45 -9.25
N GLU A 205 -1.47 -10.38 -9.12
CA GLU A 205 -2.17 -10.02 -7.89
C GLU A 205 -3.13 -11.13 -7.44
N GLU A 206 -3.90 -11.72 -8.37
CA GLU A 206 -4.78 -12.87 -8.10
C GLU A 206 -4.00 -14.08 -7.59
N ILE A 207 -2.86 -14.40 -8.21
CA ILE A 207 -1.96 -15.48 -7.77
C ILE A 207 -1.45 -15.17 -6.35
N LYS A 208 -0.93 -13.94 -6.12
CA LYS A 208 -0.43 -13.50 -4.81
C LYS A 208 -1.47 -13.69 -3.70
N MET A 209 -2.67 -13.22 -3.91
CA MET A 209 -3.72 -13.23 -2.89
C MET A 209 -4.23 -14.64 -2.59
N ASN A 210 -4.27 -15.55 -3.58
CA ASN A 210 -4.90 -16.85 -3.42
C ASN A 210 -3.92 -17.94 -3.00
N VAL A 211 -2.69 -17.95 -3.53
CA VAL A 211 -1.79 -19.08 -3.35
C VAL A 211 -0.39 -18.72 -2.85
N ALA A 212 0.00 -17.42 -2.83
CA ALA A 212 1.35 -17.08 -2.41
C ALA A 212 1.58 -17.37 -0.93
N THR A 213 2.77 -17.90 -0.65
CA THR A 213 3.34 -18.07 0.69
C THR A 213 4.81 -17.67 0.66
N VAL A 214 5.40 -17.36 1.81
CA VAL A 214 6.83 -17.03 1.94
C VAL A 214 7.59 -18.00 2.86
N ILE A 215 6.89 -19.03 3.36
CA ILE A 215 7.47 -20.09 4.21
C ILE A 215 7.21 -21.48 3.60
N THR A 216 8.04 -22.45 3.96
CA THR A 216 7.95 -23.83 3.47
C THR A 216 6.73 -24.57 4.01
N ASP A 217 6.36 -24.28 5.26
CA ASP A 217 5.24 -24.92 5.96
C ASP A 217 3.93 -24.12 5.84
N GLY A 218 3.87 -23.14 4.91
CA GLY A 218 2.71 -22.32 4.60
C GLY A 218 1.70 -23.02 3.71
N ARG A 219 1.03 -22.23 2.87
CA ARG A 219 0.06 -22.76 1.91
C ARG A 219 0.69 -23.76 0.94
N HIS A 220 -0.03 -24.83 0.62
CA HIS A 220 0.33 -25.84 -0.39
C HIS A 220 -0.77 -25.95 -1.44
N GLU A 221 -1.04 -24.85 -2.10
CA GLU A 221 -2.15 -24.70 -3.03
C GLU A 221 -1.64 -24.43 -4.46
N SER A 222 -2.53 -24.51 -5.42
CA SER A 222 -2.26 -24.13 -6.81
C SER A 222 -3.46 -23.46 -7.41
N ILE A 223 -3.22 -22.48 -8.27
CA ILE A 223 -4.27 -21.79 -9.02
C ILE A 223 -4.04 -21.95 -10.51
N THR A 224 -5.12 -22.23 -11.23
CA THR A 224 -5.09 -22.30 -12.70
C THR A 224 -5.41 -20.93 -13.28
N VAL A 225 -4.48 -20.39 -14.04
CA VAL A 225 -4.57 -19.05 -14.63
C VAL A 225 -4.34 -19.07 -16.14
N ARG A 226 -4.62 -17.95 -16.78
CA ARG A 226 -4.45 -17.80 -18.24
C ARG A 226 -3.38 -16.76 -18.53
N GLY A 227 -2.60 -17.02 -19.57
CA GLY A 227 -1.58 -16.12 -20.05
C GLY A 227 -1.35 -16.28 -21.55
N ARG A 228 -0.29 -15.66 -22.05
CA ARG A 228 0.14 -15.79 -23.44
C ARG A 228 1.46 -16.56 -23.48
N ASP A 229 1.46 -17.70 -24.11
CA ASP A 229 2.67 -18.49 -24.38
C ASP A 229 3.67 -17.67 -25.20
N MET A 230 4.93 -17.63 -24.78
CA MET A 230 5.95 -16.78 -25.41
C MET A 230 6.53 -17.38 -26.68
N VAL A 231 6.40 -18.69 -26.88
CA VAL A 231 6.90 -19.38 -28.09
C VAL A 231 5.88 -19.29 -29.20
N THR A 232 4.64 -19.65 -28.90
CA THR A 232 3.56 -19.70 -29.92
C THR A 232 2.84 -18.38 -30.09
N GLY A 233 2.92 -17.48 -29.07
CA GLY A 233 2.16 -16.22 -29.03
C GLY A 233 0.67 -16.41 -28.72
N LEU A 234 0.20 -17.65 -28.54
CA LEU A 234 -1.21 -17.99 -28.34
C LEU A 234 -1.61 -17.94 -26.85
N PRO A 235 -2.90 -17.71 -26.54
CA PRO A 235 -3.44 -17.88 -25.20
C PRO A 235 -3.23 -19.31 -24.69
N THR A 236 -2.80 -19.44 -23.46
CA THR A 236 -2.61 -20.74 -22.81
C THR A 236 -3.14 -20.71 -21.39
N THR A 237 -3.40 -21.89 -20.84
CA THR A 237 -3.82 -22.10 -19.44
C THR A 237 -2.76 -22.95 -18.77
N PHE A 238 -2.35 -22.55 -17.55
CA PHE A 238 -1.31 -23.24 -16.78
C PHE A 238 -1.58 -23.10 -15.29
N SER A 239 -0.89 -23.88 -14.47
CA SER A 239 -1.02 -23.85 -13.02
C SER A 239 0.20 -23.20 -12.39
N VAL A 240 -0.03 -22.38 -11.37
CA VAL A 240 1.00 -21.76 -10.51
C VAL A 240 0.79 -22.27 -9.10
N SER A 241 1.85 -22.74 -8.47
CA SER A 241 1.83 -23.30 -7.11
C SER A 241 2.28 -22.28 -6.06
N SER A 242 1.99 -22.57 -4.79
CA SER A 242 2.54 -21.84 -3.63
C SER A 242 4.07 -21.85 -3.64
N GLU A 243 4.70 -22.97 -4.05
CA GLU A 243 6.15 -23.06 -4.14
C GLU A 243 6.74 -22.15 -5.23
N ASP A 244 6.06 -22.00 -6.39
CA ASP A 244 6.46 -21.02 -7.40
C ASP A 244 6.47 -19.61 -6.82
N CYS A 245 5.45 -19.27 -6.02
CA CYS A 245 5.35 -17.96 -5.38
C CYS A 245 6.41 -17.78 -4.31
N ARG A 246 6.69 -18.79 -3.49
CA ARG A 246 7.73 -18.76 -2.46
C ARG A 246 9.10 -18.45 -3.06
N VAL A 247 9.45 -19.15 -4.13
CA VAL A 247 10.70 -18.91 -4.86
C VAL A 247 10.73 -17.52 -5.51
N ALA A 248 9.59 -17.09 -6.08
CA ALA A 248 9.48 -15.76 -6.70
C ALA A 248 9.71 -14.61 -5.72
N LEU A 249 9.26 -14.76 -4.47
CA LEU A 249 9.24 -13.71 -3.45
C LEU A 249 10.47 -13.70 -2.53
N GLU A 250 11.35 -14.71 -2.62
CA GLU A 250 12.49 -14.90 -1.70
C GLU A 250 13.36 -13.65 -1.57
N ASP A 251 13.81 -13.06 -2.67
CA ASP A 251 14.68 -11.87 -2.65
C ASP A 251 13.99 -10.63 -2.06
N SER A 252 12.69 -10.49 -2.37
CA SER A 252 11.90 -9.34 -1.89
C SER A 252 11.70 -9.42 -0.38
N VAL A 253 11.37 -10.61 0.13
CA VAL A 253 11.19 -10.86 1.56
C VAL A 253 12.52 -10.74 2.32
N ALA A 254 13.61 -11.27 1.77
CA ALA A 254 14.94 -11.12 2.37
C ALA A 254 15.34 -9.64 2.52
N SER A 255 15.06 -8.84 1.50
CA SER A 255 15.35 -7.38 1.52
C SER A 255 14.49 -6.65 2.57
N LEU A 256 13.21 -7.03 2.70
CA LEU A 256 12.31 -6.48 3.71
C LEU A 256 12.82 -6.80 5.13
N ILE A 257 13.15 -8.06 5.41
CA ILE A 257 13.68 -8.49 6.70
C ILE A 257 15.00 -7.80 7.03
N ALA A 258 15.90 -7.68 6.06
CA ALA A 258 17.17 -6.97 6.25
C ALA A 258 16.94 -5.50 6.65
N THR A 259 15.92 -4.85 6.08
CA THR A 259 15.58 -3.47 6.43
C THR A 259 15.01 -3.36 7.85
N VAL A 260 14.14 -4.29 8.25
CA VAL A 260 13.60 -4.37 9.63
C VAL A 260 14.74 -4.52 10.63
N ARG A 261 15.69 -5.46 10.38
CA ARG A 261 16.87 -5.63 11.21
C ARG A 261 17.71 -4.34 11.28
N GLY A 262 17.91 -3.66 10.15
CA GLY A 262 18.67 -2.42 10.11
C GLY A 262 18.02 -1.27 10.91
N VAL A 263 16.70 -1.27 11.10
CA VAL A 263 16.00 -0.34 11.99
C VAL A 263 16.21 -0.75 13.45
N LEU A 264 16.09 -2.03 13.78
CA LEU A 264 16.34 -2.55 15.13
C LEU A 264 17.77 -2.29 15.60
N GLU A 265 18.76 -2.46 14.73
CA GLU A 265 20.18 -2.19 15.03
C GLU A 265 20.45 -0.72 15.38
N LYS A 266 19.68 0.20 14.83
CA LYS A 266 19.79 1.65 15.09
C LYS A 266 18.92 2.11 16.25
N CYS A 267 18.05 1.23 16.77
CA CYS A 267 17.13 1.55 17.84
C CYS A 267 17.88 1.76 19.16
N PRO A 268 17.54 2.81 19.94
CA PRO A 268 18.05 2.97 21.30
C PRO A 268 17.78 1.73 22.15
N PRO A 269 18.74 1.30 23.01
CA PRO A 269 18.63 0.04 23.76
C PRO A 269 17.35 -0.09 24.61
N GLU A 270 16.90 0.99 25.22
CA GLU A 270 15.69 1.01 26.05
C GLU A 270 14.43 0.74 25.21
N LEU A 271 14.34 1.37 24.03
CA LEU A 271 13.21 1.14 23.13
C LEU A 271 13.29 -0.25 22.45
N ALA A 272 14.50 -0.75 22.20
CA ALA A 272 14.68 -2.10 21.68
C ALA A 272 14.21 -3.15 22.72
N ALA A 273 14.46 -2.93 24.01
CA ALA A 273 13.93 -3.78 25.08
C ALA A 273 12.39 -3.77 25.10
N ASP A 274 11.79 -2.59 25.01
CA ASP A 274 10.33 -2.48 24.91
C ASP A 274 9.74 -3.25 23.71
N ILE A 275 10.42 -3.21 22.55
CA ILE A 275 9.97 -3.90 21.34
C ILE A 275 10.03 -5.42 21.52
N VAL A 276 11.00 -5.94 22.27
CA VAL A 276 11.05 -7.39 22.60
C VAL A 276 9.79 -7.81 23.36
N ASP A 277 9.31 -6.96 24.25
CA ASP A 277 8.10 -7.22 25.06
C ASP A 277 6.80 -6.95 24.28
N ASN A 278 6.74 -5.86 23.52
CA ASN A 278 5.55 -5.42 22.80
C ASN A 278 5.35 -6.13 21.44
N GLY A 279 6.44 -6.59 20.83
CA GLY A 279 6.43 -7.17 19.49
C GLY A 279 6.55 -6.15 18.36
N ILE A 280 6.55 -6.68 17.13
CA ILE A 280 6.50 -5.93 15.88
C ILE A 280 5.08 -5.99 15.34
N TYR A 281 4.51 -4.86 14.96
CA TYR A 281 3.18 -4.78 14.38
C TYR A 281 3.26 -4.61 12.87
N LEU A 282 2.66 -5.57 12.14
CA LEU A 282 2.53 -5.52 10.68
C LEU A 282 1.18 -4.87 10.31
N THR A 283 1.23 -3.88 9.45
CA THR A 283 0.08 -3.18 8.87
C THR A 283 0.17 -3.15 7.35
N GLY A 284 -0.85 -2.60 6.69
CA GLY A 284 -0.92 -2.59 5.23
C GLY A 284 -1.32 -3.93 4.62
N GLY A 285 -1.66 -3.91 3.33
CA GLY A 285 -2.14 -5.11 2.62
C GLY A 285 -1.11 -6.22 2.50
N GLY A 286 0.19 -5.87 2.48
CA GLY A 286 1.28 -6.83 2.42
C GLY A 286 1.44 -7.67 3.69
N ALA A 287 0.94 -7.18 4.84
CA ALA A 287 0.93 -7.94 6.10
C ALA A 287 0.12 -9.25 6.01
N LEU A 288 -0.82 -9.33 5.05
CA LEU A 288 -1.66 -10.50 4.82
C LEU A 288 -0.98 -11.60 3.97
N LEU A 289 0.26 -11.38 3.52
CA LEU A 289 1.00 -12.39 2.78
C LEU A 289 1.31 -13.58 3.70
N ASP A 290 0.86 -14.76 3.29
CA ASP A 290 0.95 -15.98 4.09
C ASP A 290 2.40 -16.30 4.49
N GLY A 291 2.62 -16.51 5.79
CA GLY A 291 3.93 -16.80 6.38
C GLY A 291 4.81 -15.58 6.63
N LEU A 292 4.37 -14.35 6.31
CA LEU A 292 5.23 -13.17 6.46
C LEU A 292 5.50 -12.82 7.93
N ALA A 293 4.49 -12.90 8.79
CA ALA A 293 4.66 -12.67 10.23
C ALA A 293 5.57 -13.73 10.85
N GLU A 294 5.40 -14.99 10.47
CA GLU A 294 6.20 -16.12 10.96
C GLU A 294 7.66 -16.00 10.55
N ILE A 295 7.94 -15.65 9.30
CA ILE A 295 9.32 -15.46 8.85
C ILE A 295 9.96 -14.24 9.50
N MET A 296 9.19 -13.15 9.69
CA MET A 296 9.66 -11.97 10.41
C MET A 296 10.04 -12.31 11.85
N GLN A 297 9.16 -13.01 12.57
CA GLN A 297 9.43 -13.46 13.94
C GLN A 297 10.65 -14.40 14.01
N ARG A 298 10.76 -15.36 13.10
CA ARG A 298 11.88 -16.28 13.04
C ARG A 298 13.21 -15.57 12.83
N GLU A 299 13.22 -14.59 11.92
CA GLU A 299 14.43 -13.91 11.51
C GLU A 299 14.87 -12.78 12.47
N THR A 300 13.94 -12.19 13.23
CA THR A 300 14.22 -11.13 14.20
C THR A 300 14.33 -11.65 15.64
N GLY A 301 13.71 -12.79 15.94
CA GLY A 301 13.55 -13.31 17.30
C GLY A 301 12.49 -12.56 18.12
N ILE A 302 11.73 -11.66 17.51
CA ILE A 302 10.73 -10.81 18.17
C ILE A 302 9.34 -11.25 17.73
N THR A 303 8.41 -11.38 18.68
CA THR A 303 7.01 -11.69 18.37
C THR A 303 6.45 -10.70 17.35
N THR A 304 5.78 -11.21 16.32
CA THR A 304 5.25 -10.39 15.23
C THR A 304 3.73 -10.54 15.17
N HIS A 305 3.04 -9.43 15.24
CA HIS A 305 1.59 -9.34 15.23
C HIS A 305 1.10 -8.73 13.92
N ILE A 306 0.02 -9.26 13.36
CA ILE A 306 -0.71 -8.58 12.28
C ILE A 306 -1.80 -7.76 12.95
N ALA A 307 -1.97 -6.50 12.57
CA ALA A 307 -3.06 -5.65 13.06
C ALA A 307 -4.43 -6.28 12.74
N ASP A 308 -5.46 -6.01 13.54
CA ASP A 308 -6.78 -6.61 13.38
C ASP A 308 -7.38 -6.32 11.98
N ASP A 309 -7.25 -5.08 11.50
CA ASP A 309 -7.67 -4.64 10.16
C ASP A 309 -6.49 -3.99 9.42
N PRO A 310 -5.49 -4.77 8.97
CA PRO A 310 -4.25 -4.21 8.44
C PRO A 310 -4.43 -3.40 7.15
N LEU A 311 -5.57 -3.56 6.47
CA LEU A 311 -5.95 -2.79 5.28
C LEU A 311 -6.58 -1.43 5.60
N GLU A 312 -6.90 -1.15 6.87
CA GLU A 312 -7.62 0.05 7.31
C GLU A 312 -6.89 0.82 8.42
N CYS A 313 -5.66 0.35 8.75
CA CYS A 313 -4.79 1.02 9.73
C CYS A 313 -4.22 2.34 9.23
#